data_a6c754c35611215703eae89a07a800d3
#
_entry.id   a6c754c35611215703eae89a07a800d3
#
_cell.length_a   1.000
_cell.length_b   1.000
_cell.length_c   1.000
_cell.angle_alpha   90.00
_cell.angle_beta   90.00
_cell.angle_gamma   90.00
#
_symmetry.space_group_name_H-M   'P 1'
#
loop_
_entity.id
_entity.type
_entity.pdbx_description
1 polymer ?
#
loop_
_entity_poly.entity_id
_entity_poly.type
_entity_poly.pdbx_seq_one_letter_code
_entity_poly.pdbx_strand_id
1 'polypeptide(L)' 'MLTTDQLEQAVDDLRLLPIVRRPMIDLMRRAFELRDNVTPYDAAYVALAEGLGCTLVTGDRRLANAPGLRCTVEVIAV' A
#
# COMPACT_ATOMS: atom_id res chain seq x y z
N MET A 1 -2.46 14.43 5.68
CA MET A 1 -3.54 13.91 4.82
C MET A 1 -2.98 13.55 3.45
N LEU A 2 -3.40 12.43 2.89
CA LEU A 2 -2.97 11.99 1.56
C LEU A 2 -3.63 12.86 0.47
N THR A 3 -2.81 13.46 -0.38
CA THR A 3 -3.32 14.18 -1.55
C THR A 3 -3.40 13.23 -2.75
N THR A 4 -4.21 13.60 -3.75
CA THR A 4 -4.31 12.83 -4.99
C THR A 4 -2.95 12.75 -5.70
N ASP A 5 -2.20 13.86 -5.72
CA ASP A 5 -0.87 13.89 -6.35
C ASP A 5 0.12 12.96 -5.66
N GLN A 6 0.10 12.92 -4.32
CA GLN A 6 0.95 12.02 -3.56
C GLN A 6 0.60 10.56 -3.81
N LEU A 7 -0.69 10.25 -3.91
CA LEU A 7 -1.16 8.91 -4.21
C LEU A 7 -0.73 8.49 -5.61
N GLU A 8 -0.90 9.35 -6.59
CA GLU A 8 -0.49 9.07 -7.96
C GLU A 8 1.01 8.82 -8.04
N GLN A 9 1.81 9.62 -7.35
CA GLN A 9 3.27 9.44 -7.32
C GLN A 9 3.65 8.08 -6.73
N ALA A 10 3.03 7.70 -5.62
CA ALA A 10 3.30 6.42 -4.97
C ALA A 10 2.93 5.24 -5.88
N VAL A 11 1.80 5.32 -6.55
CA VAL A 11 1.35 4.27 -7.48
C VAL A 11 2.24 4.23 -8.72
N ASP A 12 2.67 5.39 -9.25
CA ASP A 12 3.58 5.45 -10.39
C ASP A 12 4.92 4.79 -10.07
N ASP A 13 5.43 4.97 -8.84
CA ASP A 13 6.66 4.31 -8.43
C ASP A 13 6.51 2.79 -8.46
N LEU A 14 5.33 2.27 -8.09
CA LEU A 14 5.04 0.84 -8.15
C LEU A 14 4.98 0.31 -9.58
N ARG A 15 4.61 1.14 -10.55
CA ARG A 15 4.56 0.74 -11.97
C ARG A 15 5.92 0.32 -12.52
N LEU A 16 7.00 0.72 -11.86
CA LEU A 16 8.35 0.33 -12.26
C LEU A 16 8.65 -1.12 -11.88
N LEU A 17 7.82 -1.75 -11.03
CA LEU A 17 8.00 -3.14 -10.66
C LEU A 17 7.41 -4.05 -11.74
N PRO A 18 8.18 -5.01 -12.27
CA PRO A 18 7.71 -5.83 -13.39
C PRO A 18 6.54 -6.75 -13.06
N ILE A 19 6.26 -6.95 -11.77
CA ILE A 19 5.17 -7.82 -11.31
C ILE A 19 3.83 -7.09 -11.24
N VAL A 20 3.80 -5.76 -11.41
CA VAL A 20 2.56 -4.99 -11.29
C VAL A 20 1.77 -5.06 -12.59
N ARG A 21 0.75 -5.91 -12.61
CA ARG A 21 -0.16 -6.08 -13.74
C ARG A 21 -1.62 -5.86 -13.34
N ARG A 22 -1.85 -5.24 -12.20
CA ARG A 22 -3.20 -4.93 -11.73
C ARG A 22 -3.73 -3.67 -12.39
N PRO A 23 -5.05 -3.55 -12.60
CA PRO A 23 -5.63 -2.29 -13.04
C PRO A 23 -5.25 -1.17 -12.09
N MET A 24 -4.63 -0.13 -12.63
CA MET A 24 -4.11 0.98 -11.84
C MET A 24 -5.22 1.67 -11.04
N ILE A 25 -6.41 1.78 -11.64
CA ILE A 25 -7.53 2.44 -10.99
C ILE A 25 -7.94 1.73 -9.69
N ASP A 26 -7.88 0.40 -9.67
CA ASP A 26 -8.24 -0.38 -8.49
C ASP A 26 -7.23 -0.18 -7.37
N LEU A 27 -5.94 -0.16 -7.71
CA LEU A 27 -4.88 0.10 -6.75
C LEU A 27 -5.01 1.51 -6.15
N MET A 28 -5.26 2.51 -6.99
CA MET A 28 -5.44 3.89 -6.55
C MET A 28 -6.65 4.04 -5.64
N ARG A 29 -7.76 3.40 -6.00
CA ARG A 29 -8.98 3.45 -5.21
C ARG A 29 -8.75 2.86 -3.83
N ARG A 30 -8.13 1.69 -3.74
CA ARG A 30 -7.86 1.05 -2.47
C ARG A 30 -6.87 1.85 -1.62
N ALA A 31 -5.80 2.34 -2.22
CA ALA A 31 -4.83 3.17 -1.52
C ALA A 31 -5.48 4.45 -0.97
N PHE A 32 -6.39 5.05 -1.73
CA PHE A 32 -7.13 6.24 -1.29
C PHE A 32 -8.02 5.93 -0.08
N GLU A 33 -8.65 4.75 -0.03
CA GLU A 33 -9.43 4.32 1.13
C GLU A 33 -8.60 4.25 2.40
N LEU A 34 -7.30 3.99 2.28
CA LEU A 34 -6.38 3.86 3.41
C LEU A 34 -5.73 5.19 3.83
N ARG A 35 -6.08 6.30 3.19
CA ARG A 35 -5.39 7.59 3.32
C ARG A 35 -5.32 8.16 4.73
N ASP A 36 -6.30 7.83 5.58
CA ASP A 36 -6.35 8.34 6.94
C ASP A 36 -5.57 7.48 7.94
N ASN A 37 -5.12 6.30 7.51
CA ASN A 37 -4.53 5.31 8.41
C ASN A 37 -3.05 5.08 8.16
N VAL A 38 -2.57 5.32 6.94
CA VAL A 38 -1.18 5.05 6.55
C VAL A 38 -0.66 6.12 5.60
N THR A 39 0.66 6.16 5.43
CA THR A 39 1.29 7.10 4.49
C THR A 39 0.95 6.74 3.05
N PRO A 40 1.15 7.66 2.07
CA PRO A 40 0.87 7.38 0.66
C PRO A 40 1.60 6.15 0.12
N TYR A 41 2.89 6.00 0.43
CA TYR A 41 3.66 4.85 -0.04
C TYR A 41 3.19 3.56 0.62
N ASP A 42 2.94 3.59 1.94
CA ASP A 42 2.41 2.43 2.64
C ASP A 42 1.04 2.03 2.09
N ALA A 43 0.18 3.00 1.80
CA ALA A 43 -1.13 2.74 1.22
C ALA A 43 -1.01 2.03 -0.14
N ALA A 44 -0.07 2.46 -0.98
CA ALA A 44 0.16 1.84 -2.28
C ALA A 44 0.68 0.41 -2.13
N TYR A 45 1.64 0.19 -1.22
CA TYR A 45 2.18 -1.16 -0.97
C TYR A 45 1.12 -2.09 -0.37
N VAL A 46 0.32 -1.59 0.57
CA VAL A 46 -0.78 -2.38 1.15
C VAL A 46 -1.78 -2.77 0.06
N ALA A 47 -2.19 -1.82 -0.76
CA ALA A 47 -3.13 -2.10 -1.85
C ALA A 47 -2.58 -3.15 -2.82
N LEU A 48 -1.28 -3.08 -3.14
CA LEU A 48 -0.63 -4.06 -3.99
C LEU A 48 -0.61 -5.44 -3.33
N ALA A 49 -0.22 -5.51 -2.07
CA ALA A 49 -0.17 -6.77 -1.32
C ALA A 49 -1.56 -7.42 -1.25
N GLU A 50 -2.58 -6.63 -0.97
CA GLU A 50 -3.96 -7.12 -0.96
C GLU A 50 -4.38 -7.65 -2.33
N GLY A 51 -4.06 -6.90 -3.39
CA GLY A 51 -4.40 -7.29 -4.74
C GLY A 51 -3.71 -8.56 -5.21
N LEU A 52 -2.50 -8.81 -4.72
CA LEU A 52 -1.72 -10.01 -5.05
C LEU A 52 -1.97 -11.18 -4.09
N GLY A 53 -2.68 -10.95 -3.00
CA GLY A 53 -2.87 -11.97 -1.97
C GLY A 53 -1.61 -12.32 -1.23
N CYS A 54 -0.70 -11.36 -1.08
CA CYS A 54 0.62 -11.56 -0.46
C CYS A 54 0.69 -10.96 0.93
N THR A 55 1.62 -11.48 1.74
CA THR A 55 1.97 -10.86 3.02
C THR A 55 2.88 -9.66 2.76
N LEU A 56 2.59 -8.55 3.42
CA LEU A 56 3.45 -7.37 3.39
C LEU A 56 4.45 -7.46 4.54
N VAL A 57 5.73 -7.34 4.22
CA VAL A 57 6.80 -7.35 5.22
C VAL A 57 7.30 -5.93 5.42
N THR A 58 7.38 -5.50 6.68
CA THR A 58 7.79 -4.13 7.01
C THR A 58 8.61 -4.10 8.29
N GLY A 59 9.47 -3.08 8.43
CA GLY A 59 10.15 -2.77 9.69
C GLY A 59 9.35 -1.85 10.60
N ASP A 60 8.20 -1.37 10.17
CA ASP A 60 7.40 -0.38 10.88
C ASP A 60 6.21 -1.04 11.59
N ARG A 61 6.29 -1.09 12.93
CA ARG A 61 5.21 -1.68 13.76
C ARG A 61 3.91 -0.90 13.66
N ARG A 62 3.98 0.41 13.38
CA ARG A 62 2.77 1.22 13.26
C ARG A 62 1.94 0.78 12.06
N LEU A 63 2.61 0.39 10.99
CA LEU A 63 1.91 -0.12 9.81
C LEU A 63 1.18 -1.42 10.12
N ALA A 64 1.82 -2.33 10.85
CA ALA A 64 1.19 -3.60 11.23
C ALA A 64 -0.06 -3.41 12.10
N ASN A 65 -0.11 -2.32 12.87
CA ASN A 65 -1.24 -2.02 13.75
C ASN A 65 -2.25 -1.05 13.14
N ALA A 66 -2.05 -0.62 11.90
CA ALA A 66 -2.96 0.32 11.25
C ALA A 66 -4.32 -0.34 10.99
N PRO A 67 -5.43 0.36 11.24
CA PRO A 67 -6.76 -0.19 11.01
C PRO A 67 -7.09 -0.29 9.52
N GLY A 68 -7.96 -1.20 9.17
CA GLY A 68 -8.52 -1.31 7.82
C GLY A 68 -7.69 -2.11 6.82
N LEU A 69 -6.55 -2.66 7.22
CA LEU A 69 -5.74 -3.49 6.32
C LEU A 69 -6.38 -4.85 6.11
N ARG A 70 -6.36 -5.32 4.86
CA ARG A 70 -6.91 -6.63 4.46
C ARG A 70 -5.83 -7.65 4.14
N CYS A 71 -4.57 -7.25 4.11
CA CYS A 71 -3.45 -8.18 3.95
C CYS A 71 -2.84 -8.48 5.31
N THR A 72 -2.12 -9.59 5.39
CA THR A 72 -1.28 -9.90 6.55
C THR A 72 -0.05 -9.00 6.51
N VAL A 73 0.30 -8.39 7.64
CA VAL A 73 1.51 -7.59 7.76
C VAL A 73 2.43 -8.26 8.77
N GLU A 74 3.65 -8.53 8.33
CA GLU A 74 4.68 -9.14 9.16
C GLU A 74 5.77 -8.12 9.45
N VAL A 75 6.07 -7.91 10.73
CA VAL A 75 7.09 -6.96 11.16
C VAL A 75 8.41 -7.71 11.34
N ILE A 76 9.46 -7.20 10.70
CA ILE A 76 10.81 -7.72 10.89
C ILE A 76 11.57 -6.84 11.85
N ALA A 77 12.39 -7.46 12.69
CA ALA A 77 13.29 -6.75 13.58
C ALA A 77 14.47 -6.19 12.77
N VAL A 78 14.74 -4.92 12.96
CA VAL A 78 15.82 -4.23 12.25
C VAL A 78 16.93 -3.89 13.24
#